data_e9ba34b562d43506139714067c8c1991
#
_entry.id   e9ba34b562d43506139714067c8c1991
#
_cell.length_a   1.000
_cell.length_b   1.000
_cell.length_c   1.000
_cell.angle_alpha   90.00
_cell.angle_beta   90.00
_cell.angle_gamma   90.00
#
_symmetry.space_group_name_H-M   'P 1'
#
loop_
_entity.id
_entity.type
_entity.pdbx_description
1 polymer ?
#
loop_
_entity_poly.entity_id
_entity_poly.type
_entity_poly.pdbx_seq_one_letter_code
_entity_poly.pdbx_strand_id
1 'polypeptide(L)'
;MKKLIAMLLAFAMVICVVGCSAQTEEPKAEEAVAEETAPVAEEASVSEEAPAVDDSENLICIVSELSQGAPFSQQTWKGFESINETYGTQIKFVEALEASEYETQLRSMAEVGAKVIFSMFDAINLVAAQIAPEYPDVQFVLIDCNETFEIDNVTCIVVDSWEPSFVAGVVAAMTTESGKVGWVGSLDIGVITRFYEGFAAGIDYANQTYGLNVEVEKTYVGSCEDTVKAAEAAKLLISNGADIVYQSANEAGLGVIQACSDADIKCIGVDSWQGSIDECVFWSALVAIEDGVFETYTAYLNDTLESGSINYGIANGFPIYANVDYEKLPDDIKAAVDTVMAGVADGSLDVFAYGK
;
A
#
# COMPACT_ATOMS: atom_id res chain seq x y z
N MET A 1 40.39 41.51 21.86
CA MET A 1 41.67 41.81 21.21
C MET A 1 41.82 40.86 20.02
N LYS A 2 41.57 41.38 18.81
CA LYS A 2 42.48 41.46 17.66
C LYS A 2 42.98 40.08 17.20
N LYS A 3 42.89 39.60 15.96
CA LYS A 3 42.71 40.08 14.56
C LYS A 3 42.49 38.81 13.73
N LEU A 4 41.53 38.70 12.83
CA LEU A 4 41.63 38.92 11.38
C LEU A 4 42.94 38.50 10.71
N ILE A 5 42.88 37.53 9.78
CA ILE A 5 43.54 37.58 8.48
C ILE A 5 42.73 36.68 7.50
N ALA A 6 42.24 37.35 6.48
CA ALA A 6 41.73 36.75 5.24
C ALA A 6 42.92 36.61 4.27
N MET A 7 42.92 35.58 3.43
CA MET A 7 43.71 35.61 2.20
C MET A 7 43.01 34.84 1.08
N LEU A 8 42.52 35.63 0.13
CA LEU A 8 42.19 35.24 -1.24
C LEU A 8 43.45 34.82 -1.99
N LEU A 9 43.34 33.86 -2.87
CA LEU A 9 44.10 33.82 -4.13
C LEU A 9 43.33 32.99 -5.16
N ALA A 10 42.95 33.73 -6.22
CA ALA A 10 42.45 33.24 -7.49
C ALA A 10 43.61 32.99 -8.46
N PHE A 11 43.38 32.42 -9.60
CA PHE A 11 44.16 32.16 -10.81
C PHE A 11 44.36 30.64 -11.09
N ALA A 12 44.17 30.11 -12.27
CA ALA A 12 43.95 30.66 -13.64
C ALA A 12 43.36 29.54 -14.56
N MET A 13 42.60 30.00 -15.55
CA MET A 13 42.25 29.23 -16.75
C MET A 13 43.49 28.82 -17.55
N VAL A 14 43.47 27.62 -18.11
CA VAL A 14 44.22 27.30 -19.34
C VAL A 14 43.28 26.65 -20.34
N ILE A 15 42.99 27.42 -21.39
CA ILE A 15 42.36 26.99 -22.64
C ILE A 15 43.46 26.40 -23.50
N CYS A 16 43.29 25.20 -24.03
CA CYS A 16 44.02 24.73 -25.20
C CYS A 16 43.01 24.26 -26.26
N VAL A 17 42.89 25.10 -27.29
CA VAL A 17 42.26 24.83 -28.57
C VAL A 17 43.38 24.52 -29.57
N VAL A 18 43.36 23.36 -30.21
CA VAL A 18 43.94 23.02 -31.53
C VAL A 18 43.12 21.81 -31.99
N GLY A 19 42.43 21.68 -33.06
CA GLY A 19 42.41 22.38 -34.35
C GLY A 19 42.65 21.36 -35.45
N CYS A 20 41.67 21.25 -36.40
CA CYS A 20 41.76 20.67 -37.76
C CYS A 20 41.84 19.15 -37.87
N SER A 21 41.18 18.48 -38.83
CA SER A 21 40.60 18.88 -40.13
C SER A 21 39.69 17.78 -40.68
N ALA A 22 38.68 18.23 -41.35
CA ALA A 22 37.86 17.74 -42.43
C ALA A 22 38.31 16.49 -43.20
N GLN A 23 37.31 15.65 -43.52
CA GLN A 23 37.09 15.24 -44.93
C GLN A 23 35.63 14.83 -45.15
N THR A 24 34.96 15.53 -46.00
CA THR A 24 33.74 15.29 -46.73
C THR A 24 33.94 14.22 -47.79
N GLU A 25 33.02 13.27 -47.90
CA GLU A 25 32.71 12.61 -49.17
C GLU A 25 31.21 12.28 -49.19
N GLU A 26 30.45 13.04 -49.97
CA GLU A 26 29.26 12.56 -50.69
C GLU A 26 29.69 11.84 -51.95
N PRO A 27 28.97 10.82 -52.39
CA PRO A 27 28.64 10.78 -53.79
C PRO A 27 27.20 10.39 -54.14
N LYS A 28 26.73 11.14 -55.12
CA LYS A 28 26.00 10.80 -56.35
C LYS A 28 24.69 10.06 -56.28
N ALA A 29 23.71 10.82 -56.75
CA ALA A 29 22.48 10.38 -57.36
C ALA A 29 22.73 9.58 -58.65
N GLU A 30 21.90 8.57 -58.90
CA GLU A 30 21.67 7.95 -60.19
C GLU A 30 20.17 7.64 -60.36
N GLU A 31 19.62 8.31 -61.22
CA GLU A 31 18.57 8.31 -62.20
C GLU A 31 17.48 7.23 -62.14
N ALA A 32 16.29 7.75 -62.40
CA ALA A 32 14.98 7.15 -62.58
C ALA A 32 14.92 6.23 -63.82
N VAL A 33 14.14 5.16 -63.68
CA VAL A 33 13.42 4.55 -64.81
C VAL A 33 11.96 4.45 -64.41
N ALA A 34 11.12 5.16 -65.16
CA ALA A 34 9.69 5.06 -65.14
C ALA A 34 9.23 3.79 -65.86
N GLU A 35 8.34 3.01 -65.29
CA GLU A 35 7.55 2.05 -66.05
C GLU A 35 6.08 2.19 -65.63
N GLU A 36 5.31 2.48 -66.64
CA GLU A 36 3.88 2.70 -66.71
C GLU A 36 3.14 1.39 -66.61
N THR A 37 2.21 1.23 -65.66
CA THR A 37 1.17 0.22 -65.73
C THR A 37 -0.16 0.74 -65.19
N ALA A 38 -1.19 0.43 -65.94
CA ALA A 38 -2.57 0.85 -65.90
C ALA A 38 -3.38 0.44 -64.66
N PRO A 39 -4.58 0.96 -64.42
CA PRO A 39 -5.32 0.94 -63.19
C PRO A 39 -6.00 -0.42 -62.95
N VAL A 40 -5.82 -0.98 -61.77
CA VAL A 40 -6.63 -2.09 -61.25
C VAL A 40 -7.72 -1.53 -60.35
N ALA A 41 -8.92 -2.00 -60.55
CA ALA A 41 -10.17 -1.62 -59.95
C ALA A 41 -10.09 -1.68 -58.39
N GLU A 42 -10.61 -0.64 -57.79
CA GLU A 42 -10.87 -0.47 -56.38
C GLU A 42 -12.07 -1.36 -56.00
N GLU A 43 -11.83 -2.55 -55.44
CA GLU A 43 -12.82 -3.27 -54.70
C GLU A 43 -12.94 -2.65 -53.31
N ALA A 44 -13.99 -1.92 -53.06
CA ALA A 44 -14.41 -1.42 -51.79
C ALA A 44 -14.72 -2.64 -50.86
N SER A 45 -13.75 -3.01 -50.04
CA SER A 45 -14.05 -3.83 -48.88
C SER A 45 -14.76 -2.95 -47.86
N VAL A 46 -16.09 -3.09 -47.82
CA VAL A 46 -16.89 -2.67 -46.67
C VAL A 46 -16.43 -3.54 -45.49
N SER A 47 -15.54 -3.01 -44.67
CA SER A 47 -15.33 -3.55 -43.35
C SER A 47 -16.61 -3.27 -42.56
N GLU A 48 -17.41 -4.30 -42.35
CA GLU A 48 -18.47 -4.32 -41.36
C GLU A 48 -17.78 -4.01 -40.02
N GLU A 49 -17.89 -2.77 -39.55
CA GLU A 49 -17.52 -2.40 -38.17
C GLU A 49 -18.35 -3.31 -37.28
N ALA A 50 -17.68 -4.23 -36.58
CA ALA A 50 -18.30 -4.98 -35.50
C ALA A 50 -18.98 -3.95 -34.57
N PRO A 51 -20.22 -4.21 -34.12
CA PRO A 51 -20.89 -3.31 -33.19
C PRO A 51 -19.93 -3.03 -32.03
N ALA A 52 -19.70 -1.74 -31.76
CA ALA A 52 -18.97 -1.33 -30.58
C ALA A 52 -19.70 -1.95 -29.40
N VAL A 53 -19.07 -2.93 -28.76
CA VAL A 53 -19.52 -3.44 -27.48
C VAL A 53 -19.50 -2.24 -26.57
N ASP A 54 -20.61 -1.91 -25.94
CA ASP A 54 -20.67 -0.85 -24.96
C ASP A 54 -19.88 -1.34 -23.73
N ASP A 55 -18.58 -1.08 -23.74
CA ASP A 55 -17.64 -1.51 -22.70
C ASP A 55 -17.91 -0.82 -21.35
N SER A 56 -18.86 0.14 -21.32
CA SER A 56 -19.21 0.87 -20.08
C SER A 56 -20.02 0.03 -19.10
N GLU A 57 -20.67 -1.04 -19.51
CA GLU A 57 -21.46 -1.90 -18.61
C GLU A 57 -20.61 -2.62 -17.56
N ASN A 58 -19.28 -2.79 -17.81
CA ASN A 58 -18.34 -3.48 -16.93
C ASN A 58 -17.11 -2.63 -16.55
N LEU A 59 -17.23 -1.31 -16.62
CA LEU A 59 -16.13 -0.43 -16.25
C LEU A 59 -16.14 -0.10 -14.76
N ILE A 60 -15.04 -0.38 -14.08
CA ILE A 60 -14.75 0.14 -12.76
C ILE A 60 -13.53 1.07 -12.81
N CYS A 61 -13.52 2.07 -11.97
CA CYS A 61 -12.43 3.03 -11.90
C CYS A 61 -11.85 3.09 -10.51
N ILE A 62 -10.55 3.35 -10.43
CA ILE A 62 -9.84 3.64 -9.19
C ILE A 62 -9.29 5.04 -9.33
N VAL A 63 -9.61 5.92 -8.40
CA VAL A 63 -9.02 7.27 -8.33
C VAL A 63 -8.22 7.37 -7.03
N SER A 64 -6.91 7.54 -7.15
CA SER A 64 -5.98 7.46 -6.03
C SER A 64 -5.15 8.72 -5.90
N GLU A 65 -4.95 9.17 -4.67
CA GLU A 65 -3.98 10.24 -4.37
C GLU A 65 -2.53 9.74 -4.30
N LEU A 66 -2.32 8.41 -4.44
CA LEU A 66 -0.99 7.82 -4.61
C LEU A 66 -0.79 7.33 -6.05
N SER A 67 0.46 7.29 -6.49
CA SER A 67 0.80 6.67 -7.76
C SER A 67 0.49 5.16 -7.74
N GLN A 68 0.18 4.58 -8.91
CA GLN A 68 -0.05 3.14 -9.04
C GLN A 68 1.16 2.32 -8.62
N GLY A 69 2.37 2.89 -8.71
CA GLY A 69 3.63 2.24 -8.29
C GLY A 69 3.85 2.20 -6.78
N ALA A 70 3.09 2.94 -5.98
CA ALA A 70 3.24 2.94 -4.53
C ALA A 70 2.87 1.57 -3.92
N PRO A 71 3.55 1.10 -2.86
CA PRO A 71 3.35 -0.23 -2.28
C PRO A 71 1.90 -0.54 -1.92
N PHE A 72 1.20 0.38 -1.27
CA PHE A 72 -0.21 0.20 -0.91
C PHE A 72 -1.11 0.15 -2.16
N SER A 73 -0.85 0.99 -3.17
CA SER A 73 -1.58 0.94 -4.46
C SER A 73 -1.35 -0.39 -5.18
N GLN A 74 -0.12 -0.92 -5.15
CA GLN A 74 0.20 -2.22 -5.74
C GLN A 74 -0.49 -3.38 -5.02
N GLN A 75 -0.57 -3.34 -3.68
CA GLN A 75 -1.32 -4.33 -2.92
C GLN A 75 -2.82 -4.28 -3.24
N THR A 76 -3.40 -3.08 -3.24
CA THR A 76 -4.80 -2.87 -3.61
C THR A 76 -5.07 -3.31 -5.05
N TRP A 77 -4.11 -3.06 -5.97
CA TRP A 77 -4.20 -3.45 -7.37
C TRP A 77 -4.38 -4.95 -7.58
N LYS A 78 -3.81 -5.81 -6.74
CA LYS A 78 -4.01 -7.26 -6.81
C LYS A 78 -5.48 -7.65 -6.65
N GLY A 79 -6.23 -6.97 -5.78
CA GLY A 79 -7.67 -7.17 -5.66
C GLY A 79 -8.40 -6.86 -6.97
N PHE A 80 -7.98 -5.80 -7.66
CA PHE A 80 -8.54 -5.46 -8.98
C PHE A 80 -8.12 -6.45 -10.07
N GLU A 81 -6.89 -6.97 -10.05
CA GLU A 81 -6.46 -8.04 -10.95
C GLU A 81 -7.34 -9.29 -10.76
N SER A 82 -7.62 -9.66 -9.52
CA SER A 82 -8.53 -10.77 -9.19
C SER A 82 -9.97 -10.53 -9.68
N ILE A 83 -10.45 -9.30 -9.61
CA ILE A 83 -11.76 -8.89 -10.21
C ILE A 83 -11.74 -9.06 -11.72
N ASN A 84 -10.70 -8.57 -12.41
CA ASN A 84 -10.58 -8.69 -13.86
C ASN A 84 -10.50 -10.16 -14.29
N GLU A 85 -9.69 -10.97 -13.61
CA GLU A 85 -9.52 -12.40 -13.89
C GLU A 85 -10.83 -13.18 -13.69
N THR A 86 -11.60 -12.84 -12.66
CA THR A 86 -12.82 -13.57 -12.29
C THR A 86 -14.04 -13.15 -13.12
N TYR A 87 -14.20 -11.85 -13.36
CA TYR A 87 -15.42 -11.27 -13.92
C TYR A 87 -15.23 -10.65 -15.30
N GLY A 88 -14.00 -10.54 -15.81
CA GLY A 88 -13.69 -9.88 -17.08
C GLY A 88 -13.94 -8.37 -17.06
N THR A 89 -13.92 -7.76 -15.88
CA THR A 89 -14.24 -6.34 -15.68
C THR A 89 -13.11 -5.46 -16.20
N GLN A 90 -13.44 -4.39 -16.92
CA GLN A 90 -12.47 -3.39 -17.32
C GLN A 90 -12.12 -2.49 -16.14
N ILE A 91 -10.81 -2.26 -15.94
CA ILE A 91 -10.31 -1.50 -14.82
C ILE A 91 -9.51 -0.31 -15.33
N LYS A 92 -9.83 0.88 -14.81
CA LYS A 92 -9.10 2.11 -15.10
C LYS A 92 -8.53 2.69 -13.81
N PHE A 93 -7.21 2.77 -13.72
CA PHE A 93 -6.52 3.47 -12.64
C PHE A 93 -6.27 4.93 -13.04
N VAL A 94 -6.61 5.86 -12.15
CA VAL A 94 -6.43 7.31 -12.34
C VAL A 94 -5.64 7.85 -11.14
N GLU A 95 -4.48 8.40 -11.43
CA GLU A 95 -3.70 9.12 -10.43
C GLU A 95 -4.23 10.56 -10.32
N ALA A 96 -4.54 10.98 -9.11
CA ALA A 96 -4.91 12.34 -8.74
C ALA A 96 -3.96 12.76 -7.60
N LEU A 97 -2.77 13.19 -7.96
CA LEU A 97 -1.69 13.43 -7.00
C LEU A 97 -1.81 14.77 -6.26
N GLU A 98 -2.66 15.67 -6.80
CA GLU A 98 -2.90 16.98 -6.22
C GLU A 98 -4.37 17.13 -5.81
N ALA A 99 -4.64 17.67 -4.63
CA ALA A 99 -6.00 17.81 -4.10
C ALA A 99 -6.95 18.60 -5.04
N SER A 100 -6.42 19.48 -5.87
CA SER A 100 -7.18 20.22 -6.89
C SER A 100 -7.72 19.35 -8.03
N GLU A 101 -7.24 18.11 -8.16
CA GLU A 101 -7.63 17.17 -9.23
C GLU A 101 -8.72 16.21 -8.78
N TYR A 102 -8.90 15.96 -7.47
CA TYR A 102 -9.76 14.93 -6.93
C TYR A 102 -11.18 14.98 -7.49
N GLU A 103 -11.86 16.11 -7.32
CA GLU A 103 -13.24 16.26 -7.79
C GLU A 103 -13.35 16.08 -9.31
N THR A 104 -12.43 16.67 -10.07
CA THR A 104 -12.45 16.59 -11.54
C THR A 104 -12.27 15.15 -12.01
N GLN A 105 -11.35 14.40 -11.43
CA GLN A 105 -11.10 13.02 -11.83
C GLN A 105 -12.26 12.10 -11.42
N LEU A 106 -12.78 12.23 -10.22
CA LEU A 106 -13.93 11.44 -9.76
C LEU A 106 -15.17 11.68 -10.64
N ARG A 107 -15.51 12.94 -10.93
CA ARG A 107 -16.62 13.29 -11.83
C ARG A 107 -16.40 12.76 -13.26
N SER A 108 -15.19 12.91 -13.79
CA SER A 108 -14.87 12.39 -15.12
C SER A 108 -15.08 10.87 -15.21
N MET A 109 -14.75 10.11 -14.16
CA MET A 109 -14.96 8.67 -14.13
C MET A 109 -16.45 8.30 -14.06
N ALA A 110 -17.24 9.05 -13.32
CA ALA A 110 -18.70 8.86 -13.33
C ALA A 110 -19.32 9.17 -14.70
N GLU A 111 -18.87 10.24 -15.35
CA GLU A 111 -19.38 10.69 -16.66
C GLU A 111 -19.00 9.76 -17.82
N VAL A 112 -17.85 9.07 -17.76
CA VAL A 112 -17.50 8.04 -18.76
C VAL A 112 -18.22 6.72 -18.56
N GLY A 113 -19.10 6.61 -17.54
CA GLY A 113 -20.00 5.48 -17.35
C GLY A 113 -19.49 4.40 -16.41
N ALA A 114 -18.49 4.68 -15.57
CA ALA A 114 -18.08 3.74 -14.53
C ALA A 114 -19.25 3.36 -13.64
N LYS A 115 -19.42 2.07 -13.37
CA LYS A 115 -20.47 1.55 -12.49
C LYS A 115 -20.04 1.57 -11.02
N VAL A 116 -18.76 1.35 -10.77
CA VAL A 116 -18.17 1.44 -9.44
C VAL A 116 -16.92 2.32 -9.53
N ILE A 117 -16.81 3.28 -8.63
CA ILE A 117 -15.63 4.13 -8.46
C ILE A 117 -15.05 3.85 -7.09
N PHE A 118 -13.84 3.30 -7.09
CA PHE A 118 -13.04 3.17 -5.89
C PHE A 118 -12.20 4.45 -5.71
N SER A 119 -12.17 4.99 -4.51
CA SER A 119 -11.23 6.05 -4.13
C SER A 119 -10.38 5.60 -2.96
N MET A 120 -9.12 6.06 -2.89
CA MET A 120 -8.16 5.59 -1.90
C MET A 120 -7.60 6.77 -1.10
N PHE A 121 -7.65 6.66 0.22
CA PHE A 121 -7.21 7.57 1.28
C PHE A 121 -8.17 8.72 1.63
N ASP A 122 -7.98 9.27 2.82
CA ASP A 122 -8.94 10.14 3.49
C ASP A 122 -9.35 11.37 2.67
N ALA A 123 -8.40 12.09 2.08
CA ALA A 123 -8.69 13.37 1.46
C ALA A 123 -9.55 13.21 0.19
N ILE A 124 -9.24 12.24 -0.67
CA ILE A 124 -10.02 11.96 -1.87
C ILE A 124 -11.35 11.25 -1.53
N ASN A 125 -11.39 10.43 -0.47
CA ASN A 125 -12.58 9.76 0.03
C ASN A 125 -13.65 10.77 0.46
N LEU A 126 -13.26 11.85 1.13
CA LEU A 126 -14.17 12.94 1.50
C LEU A 126 -14.81 13.60 0.27
N VAL A 127 -14.02 13.83 -0.78
CA VAL A 127 -14.54 14.41 -2.03
C VAL A 127 -15.46 13.42 -2.75
N ALA A 128 -15.12 12.14 -2.78
CA ALA A 128 -15.95 11.09 -3.36
C ALA A 128 -17.31 11.00 -2.65
N ALA A 129 -17.35 11.00 -1.32
CA ALA A 129 -18.57 11.02 -0.54
C ALA A 129 -19.43 12.27 -0.81
N GLN A 130 -18.81 13.44 -1.00
CA GLN A 130 -19.52 14.67 -1.30
C GLN A 130 -20.24 14.65 -2.65
N ILE A 131 -19.63 14.06 -3.68
CA ILE A 131 -20.20 14.02 -5.03
C ILE A 131 -21.11 12.82 -5.29
N ALA A 132 -20.98 11.73 -4.51
CA ALA A 132 -21.74 10.50 -4.70
C ALA A 132 -23.26 10.70 -4.84
N PRO A 133 -23.93 11.59 -4.08
CA PRO A 133 -25.37 11.84 -4.24
C PRO A 133 -25.76 12.41 -5.61
N GLU A 134 -24.83 13.01 -6.34
CA GLU A 134 -25.08 13.55 -7.67
C GLU A 134 -25.09 12.45 -8.76
N TYR A 135 -24.55 11.26 -8.46
CA TYR A 135 -24.43 10.11 -9.35
C TYR A 135 -25.07 8.86 -8.72
N PRO A 136 -26.41 8.83 -8.54
CA PRO A 136 -27.08 7.75 -7.78
C PRO A 136 -26.98 6.36 -8.44
N ASP A 137 -26.65 6.29 -9.75
CA ASP A 137 -26.46 5.04 -10.48
C ASP A 137 -25.01 4.53 -10.44
N VAL A 138 -24.11 5.22 -9.73
CA VAL A 138 -22.70 4.86 -9.56
C VAL A 138 -22.45 4.50 -8.10
N GLN A 139 -21.88 3.33 -7.85
CA GLN A 139 -21.42 2.94 -6.51
C GLN A 139 -20.05 3.55 -6.24
N PHE A 140 -19.92 4.24 -5.11
CA PHE A 140 -18.64 4.74 -4.61
C PHE A 140 -18.14 3.83 -3.49
N VAL A 141 -16.92 3.31 -3.63
CA VAL A 141 -16.25 2.50 -2.63
C VAL A 141 -15.00 3.21 -2.14
N LEU A 142 -15.01 3.58 -0.87
CA LEU A 142 -13.96 4.39 -0.24
C LEU A 142 -12.99 3.45 0.49
N ILE A 143 -11.77 3.33 -0.01
CA ILE A 143 -10.74 2.43 0.53
C ILE A 143 -9.93 3.16 1.61
N ASP A 144 -9.63 2.46 2.69
CA ASP A 144 -8.93 2.98 3.88
C ASP A 144 -9.68 4.18 4.50
N CYS A 145 -10.98 4.01 4.64
CA CYS A 145 -11.89 5.04 5.14
C CYS A 145 -12.34 4.71 6.56
N ASN A 146 -11.94 5.53 7.51
CA ASN A 146 -12.33 5.38 8.92
C ASN A 146 -13.57 6.22 9.30
N GLU A 147 -14.16 6.93 8.34
CA GLU A 147 -15.39 7.69 8.53
C GLU A 147 -16.62 6.86 8.12
N THR A 148 -17.77 7.16 8.70
CA THR A 148 -19.04 6.54 8.32
C THR A 148 -19.89 7.58 7.61
N PHE A 149 -20.34 7.25 6.41
CA PHE A 149 -21.25 8.09 5.63
C PHE A 149 -22.64 7.43 5.55
N GLU A 150 -23.68 8.21 5.83
CA GLU A 150 -25.08 7.79 5.62
C GLU A 150 -25.53 8.22 4.20
N ILE A 151 -24.93 7.61 3.17
CA ILE A 151 -25.18 7.90 1.76
C ILE A 151 -25.40 6.56 1.05
N ASP A 152 -26.55 6.40 0.39
CA ASP A 152 -27.03 5.12 -0.14
C ASP A 152 -26.06 4.41 -1.11
N ASN A 153 -25.32 5.19 -1.92
CA ASN A 153 -24.37 4.67 -2.89
C ASN A 153 -22.90 4.84 -2.46
N VAL A 154 -22.65 4.85 -1.14
CA VAL A 154 -21.29 4.93 -0.58
C VAL A 154 -21.06 3.76 0.37
N THR A 155 -19.98 3.03 0.15
CA THR A 155 -19.48 1.97 1.03
C THR A 155 -18.02 2.25 1.37
N CYS A 156 -17.69 2.21 2.66
CA CYS A 156 -16.32 2.36 3.15
C CYS A 156 -15.70 0.99 3.41
N ILE A 157 -14.53 0.74 2.84
CA ILE A 157 -13.66 -0.37 3.23
C ILE A 157 -12.74 0.14 4.34
N VAL A 158 -12.95 -0.35 5.55
CA VAL A 158 -12.06 -0.07 6.67
C VAL A 158 -10.87 -1.01 6.60
N VAL A 159 -9.68 -0.43 6.46
CA VAL A 159 -8.42 -1.18 6.53
C VAL A 159 -8.01 -1.27 7.99
N ASP A 160 -8.30 -2.41 8.63
CA ASP A 160 -7.98 -2.58 10.04
C ASP A 160 -6.51 -2.95 10.24
N SER A 161 -5.72 -1.97 10.68
CA SER A 161 -4.33 -2.17 11.09
C SER A 161 -4.18 -2.56 12.56
N TRP A 162 -5.24 -2.41 13.38
CA TRP A 162 -5.19 -2.70 14.82
C TRP A 162 -5.15 -4.21 15.10
N GLU A 163 -6.11 -4.98 14.56
CA GLU A 163 -6.21 -6.42 14.84
C GLU A 163 -4.94 -7.19 14.42
N PRO A 164 -4.40 -7.03 13.18
CA PRO A 164 -3.17 -7.70 12.80
C PRO A 164 -1.97 -7.28 13.64
N SER A 165 -1.89 -5.99 14.05
CA SER A 165 -0.84 -5.50 14.91
C SER A 165 -1.00 -6.00 16.35
N PHE A 166 -2.22 -6.17 16.84
CA PHE A 166 -2.48 -6.77 18.16
C PHE A 166 -1.96 -8.20 18.22
N VAL A 167 -2.28 -9.03 17.22
CA VAL A 167 -1.76 -10.40 17.16
C VAL A 167 -0.23 -10.41 17.02
N ALA A 168 0.34 -9.50 16.20
CA ALA A 168 1.79 -9.33 16.11
C ALA A 168 2.43 -8.97 17.46
N GLY A 169 1.75 -8.15 18.28
CA GLY A 169 2.17 -7.79 19.63
C GLY A 169 2.19 -9.00 20.56
N VAL A 170 1.16 -9.85 20.49
CA VAL A 170 1.12 -11.11 21.27
C VAL A 170 2.25 -12.05 20.86
N VAL A 171 2.45 -12.23 19.54
CA VAL A 171 3.54 -13.06 19.01
C VAL A 171 4.91 -12.52 19.42
N ALA A 172 5.13 -11.21 19.31
CA ALA A 172 6.37 -10.58 19.73
C ALA A 172 6.64 -10.76 21.22
N ALA A 173 5.63 -10.52 22.06
CA ALA A 173 5.75 -10.62 23.52
C ALA A 173 6.09 -12.04 23.98
N MET A 174 5.57 -13.05 23.32
CA MET A 174 5.85 -14.45 23.62
C MET A 174 7.14 -14.97 22.99
N THR A 175 7.69 -14.25 22.00
CA THR A 175 8.90 -14.66 21.28
C THR A 175 10.17 -14.00 21.78
N THR A 176 10.08 -12.76 22.30
CA THR A 176 11.26 -12.01 22.76
C THR A 176 11.99 -12.72 23.88
N GLU A 177 13.32 -12.73 23.81
CA GLU A 177 14.20 -13.24 24.87
C GLU A 177 14.71 -12.10 25.77
N SER A 178 14.83 -10.89 25.21
CA SER A 178 15.31 -9.71 25.93
C SER A 178 14.25 -9.06 26.81
N GLY A 179 12.97 -9.31 26.52
CA GLY A 179 11.84 -8.59 27.10
C GLY A 179 11.68 -7.17 26.55
N LYS A 180 12.37 -6.83 25.46
CA LYS A 180 12.28 -5.52 24.79
C LYS A 180 12.04 -5.70 23.31
N VAL A 181 11.04 -5.00 22.81
CA VAL A 181 10.71 -4.98 21.39
C VAL A 181 10.63 -3.55 20.87
N GLY A 182 10.87 -3.38 19.59
CA GLY A 182 10.85 -2.09 18.93
C GLY A 182 9.69 -1.99 17.94
N TRP A 183 9.26 -0.75 17.68
CA TRP A 183 8.37 -0.43 16.57
C TRP A 183 8.89 0.78 15.80
N VAL A 184 8.88 0.70 14.45
CA VAL A 184 9.31 1.77 13.55
C VAL A 184 8.18 2.13 12.61
N GLY A 185 7.65 3.36 12.71
CA GLY A 185 6.64 3.91 11.80
C GLY A 185 7.24 4.89 10.80
N SER A 186 6.57 5.07 9.64
CA SER A 186 6.99 6.05 8.63
C SER A 186 6.80 7.49 9.13
N LEU A 187 5.57 7.87 9.42
CA LEU A 187 5.15 9.22 9.82
C LEU A 187 4.33 9.18 11.11
N ASP A 188 4.39 10.25 11.90
CA ASP A 188 3.55 10.40 13.10
C ASP A 188 2.16 10.93 12.72
N ILE A 189 1.36 10.07 12.10
CA ILE A 189 -0.03 10.33 11.68
C ILE A 189 -0.94 9.19 12.13
N GLY A 190 -2.24 9.46 12.25
CA GLY A 190 -3.21 8.54 12.83
C GLY A 190 -3.22 7.14 12.22
N VAL A 191 -3.22 7.02 10.90
CA VAL A 191 -3.23 5.72 10.20
C VAL A 191 -1.98 4.88 10.49
N ILE A 192 -0.81 5.49 10.63
CA ILE A 192 0.44 4.81 10.97
C ILE A 192 0.52 4.52 12.48
N THR A 193 0.12 5.48 13.31
CA THR A 193 0.13 5.33 14.77
C THR A 193 -0.78 4.20 15.22
N ARG A 194 -1.86 3.91 14.49
CA ARG A 194 -2.79 2.82 14.77
C ARG A 194 -2.12 1.43 14.75
N PHE A 195 -1.12 1.21 13.88
CA PHE A 195 -0.30 -0.02 13.92
C PHE A 195 0.47 -0.16 15.25
N TYR A 196 1.08 0.94 15.72
CA TYR A 196 1.75 0.94 17.03
C TYR A 196 0.79 0.66 18.17
N GLU A 197 -0.36 1.32 18.17
CA GLU A 197 -1.35 1.20 19.24
C GLU A 197 -1.87 -0.24 19.35
N GLY A 198 -2.19 -0.89 18.22
CA GLY A 198 -2.57 -2.29 18.18
C GLY A 198 -1.44 -3.20 18.68
N PHE A 199 -0.21 -2.95 18.24
CA PHE A 199 0.98 -3.72 18.67
C PHE A 199 1.22 -3.61 20.18
N ALA A 200 1.19 -2.40 20.72
CA ALA A 200 1.33 -2.15 22.15
C ALA A 200 0.20 -2.78 22.96
N ALA A 201 -1.04 -2.73 22.45
CA ALA A 201 -2.19 -3.38 23.08
C ALA A 201 -2.05 -4.90 23.12
N GLY A 202 -1.52 -5.54 22.06
CA GLY A 202 -1.23 -6.97 22.03
C GLY A 202 -0.15 -7.37 23.02
N ILE A 203 0.90 -6.57 23.19
CA ILE A 203 1.93 -6.77 24.21
C ILE A 203 1.34 -6.64 25.61
N ASP A 204 0.49 -5.62 25.85
CA ASP A 204 -0.18 -5.42 27.15
C ASP A 204 -1.10 -6.61 27.49
N TYR A 205 -1.88 -7.08 26.52
CA TYR A 205 -2.67 -8.30 26.65
C TYR A 205 -1.81 -9.50 27.04
N ALA A 206 -0.70 -9.74 26.35
CA ALA A 206 0.20 -10.86 26.62
C ALA A 206 0.84 -10.74 28.02
N ASN A 207 1.28 -9.53 28.40
CA ASN A 207 1.81 -9.26 29.74
C ASN A 207 0.79 -9.61 30.83
N GLN A 208 -0.47 -9.19 30.68
CA GLN A 208 -1.54 -9.45 31.64
C GLN A 208 -1.95 -10.92 31.67
N THR A 209 -2.07 -11.56 30.51
CA THR A 209 -2.62 -12.91 30.37
C THR A 209 -1.58 -13.97 30.73
N TYR A 210 -0.33 -13.80 30.31
CA TYR A 210 0.73 -14.80 30.49
C TYR A 210 1.76 -14.43 31.56
N GLY A 211 1.57 -13.30 32.24
CA GLY A 211 2.46 -12.86 33.34
C GLY A 211 3.85 -12.44 32.83
N LEU A 212 3.93 -11.92 31.62
CA LEU A 212 5.16 -11.42 31.03
C LEU A 212 5.44 -9.96 31.47
N ASN A 213 6.62 -9.44 31.13
CA ASN A 213 6.99 -8.05 31.40
C ASN A 213 7.79 -7.53 30.19
N VAL A 214 7.13 -7.44 29.05
CA VAL A 214 7.74 -6.98 27.80
C VAL A 214 7.48 -5.49 27.63
N GLU A 215 8.52 -4.76 27.29
CA GLU A 215 8.48 -3.33 27.01
C GLU A 215 8.58 -3.08 25.50
N VAL A 216 7.82 -2.09 25.00
CA VAL A 216 7.89 -1.65 23.60
C VAL A 216 8.40 -0.21 23.51
N GLU A 217 9.39 0.01 22.64
CA GLU A 217 9.88 1.35 22.29
C GLU A 217 9.50 1.69 20.85
N LYS A 218 8.98 2.91 20.62
CA LYS A 218 8.59 3.37 19.28
C LYS A 218 9.47 4.49 18.77
N THR A 219 9.61 4.54 17.44
CA THR A 219 10.24 5.67 16.75
C THR A 219 9.60 5.88 15.36
N TYR A 220 9.73 7.09 14.82
CA TYR A 220 9.26 7.44 13.48
C TYR A 220 10.44 7.84 12.60
N VAL A 221 10.38 7.41 11.33
CA VAL A 221 11.41 7.74 10.32
C VAL A 221 11.28 9.20 9.87
N GLY A 222 10.04 9.71 9.79
CA GLY A 222 9.72 11.01 9.21
C GLY A 222 9.72 10.98 7.66
N SER A 223 9.63 9.78 7.07
CA SER A 223 9.56 9.55 5.62
C SER A 223 8.98 8.19 5.34
N CYS A 224 8.23 8.05 4.24
CA CYS A 224 7.75 6.76 3.73
C CYS A 224 8.77 6.02 2.85
N GLU A 225 9.85 6.67 2.43
CA GLU A 225 10.78 6.17 1.40
C GLU A 225 12.24 6.09 1.87
N ASP A 226 12.62 6.81 2.93
CA ASP A 226 14.02 6.93 3.39
C ASP A 226 14.48 5.68 4.15
N THR A 227 14.94 4.67 3.40
CA THR A 227 15.45 3.40 3.95
C THR A 227 16.66 3.58 4.84
N VAL A 228 17.48 4.61 4.61
CA VAL A 228 18.69 4.86 5.41
C VAL A 228 18.30 5.34 6.81
N LYS A 229 17.38 6.33 6.90
CA LYS A 229 16.87 6.78 8.19
C LYS A 229 16.11 5.68 8.94
N ALA A 230 15.37 4.87 8.22
CA ALA A 230 14.65 3.73 8.81
C ALA A 230 15.61 2.71 9.42
N ALA A 231 16.72 2.41 8.73
CA ALA A 231 17.76 1.55 9.26
C ALA A 231 18.45 2.17 10.51
N GLU A 232 18.67 3.49 10.53
CA GLU A 232 19.22 4.19 11.71
C GLU A 232 18.24 4.12 12.90
N ALA A 233 16.93 4.31 12.63
CA ALA A 233 15.87 4.19 13.62
C ALA A 233 15.83 2.77 14.24
N ALA A 234 15.86 1.73 13.41
CA ALA A 234 15.92 0.34 13.87
C ALA A 234 17.18 0.05 14.67
N LYS A 235 18.37 0.50 14.21
CA LYS A 235 19.63 0.33 14.94
C LYS A 235 19.63 0.99 16.31
N LEU A 236 18.92 2.11 16.48
CA LEU A 236 18.73 2.74 17.79
C LEU A 236 17.96 1.82 18.74
N LEU A 237 16.81 1.27 18.30
CA LEU A 237 16.00 0.35 19.10
C LEU A 237 16.77 -0.93 19.45
N ILE A 238 17.52 -1.49 18.49
CA ILE A 238 18.40 -2.64 18.71
C ILE A 238 19.48 -2.33 19.76
N SER A 239 20.11 -1.14 19.67
CA SER A 239 21.11 -0.72 20.65
C SER A 239 20.53 -0.52 22.05
N ASN A 240 19.23 -0.25 22.18
CA ASN A 240 18.50 -0.15 23.43
C ASN A 240 18.07 -1.51 23.97
N GLY A 241 18.37 -2.58 23.23
CA GLY A 241 18.16 -3.99 23.63
C GLY A 241 16.94 -4.65 23.02
N ALA A 242 16.30 -4.08 22.03
CA ALA A 242 15.25 -4.75 21.29
C ALA A 242 15.83 -5.93 20.48
N ASP A 243 15.23 -7.12 20.62
CA ASP A 243 15.56 -8.33 19.87
C ASP A 243 14.50 -8.70 18.83
N ILE A 244 13.41 -7.91 18.77
CA ILE A 244 12.39 -7.95 17.74
C ILE A 244 12.03 -6.52 17.37
N VAL A 245 11.93 -6.20 16.07
CA VAL A 245 11.46 -4.90 15.61
C VAL A 245 10.30 -5.10 14.61
N TYR A 246 9.17 -4.46 14.91
CA TYR A 246 8.04 -4.38 13.98
C TYR A 246 8.14 -3.10 13.14
N GLN A 247 8.09 -3.22 11.82
CA GLN A 247 8.11 -2.09 10.91
C GLN A 247 6.71 -1.80 10.34
N SER A 248 6.33 -0.53 10.32
CA SER A 248 5.13 0.02 9.67
C SER A 248 5.54 1.29 8.93
N ALA A 249 6.56 1.16 8.07
CA ALA A 249 7.28 2.31 7.53
C ALA A 249 7.23 2.41 6.00
N ASN A 250 6.27 1.71 5.36
CA ASN A 250 6.13 1.69 3.91
C ASN A 250 7.42 1.23 3.22
N GLU A 251 7.87 1.87 2.14
CA GLU A 251 9.11 1.56 1.43
C GLU A 251 10.36 1.70 2.33
N ALA A 252 10.35 2.69 3.23
CA ALA A 252 11.42 2.89 4.21
C ALA A 252 11.61 1.65 5.11
N GLY A 253 10.56 0.82 5.31
CA GLY A 253 10.61 -0.41 6.09
C GLY A 253 11.63 -1.44 5.62
N LEU A 254 12.04 -1.42 4.34
CA LEU A 254 13.14 -2.25 3.84
C LEU A 254 14.45 -1.97 4.59
N GLY A 255 14.66 -0.72 5.00
CA GLY A 255 15.83 -0.36 5.83
C GLY A 255 15.75 -0.95 7.24
N VAL A 256 14.55 -1.07 7.82
CA VAL A 256 14.35 -1.74 9.11
C VAL A 256 14.66 -3.23 9.01
N ILE A 257 14.12 -3.90 7.98
CA ILE A 257 14.39 -5.32 7.73
C ILE A 257 15.90 -5.57 7.57
N GLN A 258 16.58 -4.75 6.76
CA GLN A 258 18.03 -4.87 6.59
C GLN A 258 18.80 -4.68 7.90
N ALA A 259 18.40 -3.71 8.74
CA ALA A 259 19.05 -3.49 10.03
C ALA A 259 18.86 -4.65 11.02
N CYS A 260 17.68 -5.30 10.99
CA CYS A 260 17.39 -6.51 11.78
C CYS A 260 18.23 -7.70 11.29
N SER A 261 18.30 -7.90 9.98
CA SER A 261 19.12 -8.94 9.36
C SER A 261 20.61 -8.77 9.68
N ASP A 262 21.14 -7.55 9.54
CA ASP A 262 22.55 -7.22 9.89
C ASP A 262 22.87 -7.49 11.37
N ALA A 263 21.88 -7.39 12.24
CA ALA A 263 22.03 -7.57 13.70
C ALA A 263 21.68 -8.99 14.18
N ASP A 264 21.28 -9.88 13.28
CA ASP A 264 20.81 -11.26 13.57
C ASP A 264 19.68 -11.28 14.60
N ILE A 265 18.71 -10.36 14.46
CA ILE A 265 17.49 -10.29 15.27
C ILE A 265 16.24 -10.47 14.40
N LYS A 266 15.11 -10.70 15.06
CA LYS A 266 13.83 -10.90 14.36
C LYS A 266 13.19 -9.58 13.92
N CYS A 267 12.50 -9.64 12.78
CA CYS A 267 11.68 -8.56 12.26
C CYS A 267 10.23 -9.00 12.08
N ILE A 268 9.30 -8.08 12.27
CA ILE A 268 7.89 -8.25 11.90
C ILE A 268 7.60 -7.35 10.70
N GLY A 269 7.06 -7.95 9.63
CA GLY A 269 6.61 -7.29 8.43
C GLY A 269 5.18 -6.77 8.53
N VAL A 270 4.75 -5.96 7.56
CA VAL A 270 3.45 -5.27 7.55
C VAL A 270 2.77 -5.38 6.19
N ASP A 271 1.46 -5.20 6.17
CA ASP A 271 0.54 -5.12 5.04
C ASP A 271 0.43 -6.43 4.25
N SER A 272 1.52 -6.94 3.76
CA SER A 272 1.62 -8.19 2.99
C SER A 272 2.70 -9.11 3.58
N TRP A 273 2.73 -10.37 3.11
CA TRP A 273 3.76 -11.31 3.55
C TRP A 273 5.15 -10.87 3.08
N GLN A 274 6.02 -10.57 4.02
CA GLN A 274 7.38 -10.07 3.79
C GLN A 274 8.49 -11.08 4.13
N GLY A 275 8.12 -12.29 4.52
CA GLY A 275 9.10 -13.36 4.82
C GLY A 275 9.92 -13.83 3.61
N SER A 276 9.60 -13.38 2.39
CA SER A 276 10.40 -13.60 1.19
C SER A 276 11.50 -12.55 1.00
N ILE A 277 11.44 -11.43 1.73
CA ILE A 277 12.43 -10.34 1.62
C ILE A 277 13.71 -10.74 2.33
N ASP A 278 13.58 -11.23 3.57
CA ASP A 278 14.69 -11.70 4.38
C ASP A 278 14.18 -12.71 5.43
N GLU A 279 15.04 -13.70 5.78
CA GLU A 279 14.69 -14.72 6.77
C GLU A 279 14.53 -14.19 8.21
N CYS A 280 15.02 -12.99 8.50
CA CYS A 280 14.78 -12.33 9.77
C CYS A 280 13.29 -11.95 9.97
N VAL A 281 12.50 -11.82 8.89
CA VAL A 281 11.07 -11.58 8.96
C VAL A 281 10.37 -12.89 9.31
N PHE A 282 10.09 -13.06 10.60
CA PHE A 282 9.50 -14.30 11.11
C PHE A 282 7.98 -14.27 11.23
N TRP A 283 7.37 -13.08 11.16
CA TRP A 283 5.94 -12.82 11.20
C TRP A 283 5.58 -11.64 10.32
N SER A 284 4.42 -11.66 9.68
CA SER A 284 3.89 -10.56 8.89
C SER A 284 2.45 -10.28 9.30
N ALA A 285 2.20 -9.05 9.79
CA ALA A 285 0.87 -8.55 10.10
C ALA A 285 0.20 -8.10 8.79
N LEU A 286 -0.78 -8.88 8.33
CA LEU A 286 -1.45 -8.64 7.04
C LEU A 286 -2.64 -7.71 7.21
N VAL A 287 -2.83 -6.85 6.21
CA VAL A 287 -4.03 -6.04 6.05
C VAL A 287 -4.81 -6.57 4.85
N ALA A 288 -6.05 -7.00 5.07
CA ALA A 288 -6.86 -7.72 4.07
C ALA A 288 -7.46 -6.77 2.99
N ILE A 289 -6.62 -5.89 2.40
CA ILE A 289 -7.10 -4.90 1.43
C ILE A 289 -7.40 -5.52 0.06
N GLU A 290 -6.57 -6.46 -0.37
CA GLU A 290 -6.75 -7.21 -1.62
C GLU A 290 -8.08 -7.96 -1.61
N ASP A 291 -8.33 -8.74 -0.54
CA ASP A 291 -9.58 -9.48 -0.34
C ASP A 291 -10.76 -8.53 -0.17
N GLY A 292 -10.60 -7.44 0.58
CA GLY A 292 -11.64 -6.44 0.81
C GLY A 292 -12.14 -5.79 -0.48
N VAL A 293 -11.25 -5.44 -1.39
CA VAL A 293 -11.60 -4.90 -2.71
C VAL A 293 -12.38 -5.93 -3.53
N PHE A 294 -11.88 -7.18 -3.59
CA PHE A 294 -12.51 -8.26 -4.34
C PHE A 294 -13.90 -8.61 -3.79
N GLU A 295 -14.03 -8.79 -2.49
CA GLU A 295 -15.30 -9.14 -1.83
C GLU A 295 -16.33 -8.01 -1.93
N THR A 296 -15.90 -6.75 -1.80
CA THR A 296 -16.79 -5.59 -1.98
C THR A 296 -17.36 -5.54 -3.39
N TYR A 297 -16.54 -5.75 -4.42
CA TYR A 297 -17.03 -5.78 -5.79
C TYR A 297 -17.92 -7.00 -6.06
N THR A 298 -17.59 -8.15 -5.48
CA THR A 298 -18.42 -9.36 -5.54
C THR A 298 -19.79 -9.13 -4.91
N ALA A 299 -19.85 -8.46 -3.76
CA ALA A 299 -21.10 -8.08 -3.10
C ALA A 299 -21.92 -7.11 -3.96
N TYR A 300 -21.27 -6.14 -4.62
CA TYR A 300 -21.92 -5.23 -5.57
C TYR A 300 -22.59 -6.01 -6.72
N LEU A 301 -21.87 -6.94 -7.36
CA LEU A 301 -22.43 -7.75 -8.47
C LEU A 301 -23.60 -8.64 -8.05
N ASN A 302 -23.65 -9.03 -6.80
CA ASN A 302 -24.69 -9.88 -6.23
C ASN A 302 -25.87 -9.10 -5.61
N ASP A 303 -25.90 -7.77 -5.75
CA ASP A 303 -26.88 -6.87 -5.11
C ASP A 303 -26.97 -7.07 -3.57
N THR A 304 -25.83 -7.39 -2.94
CA THR A 304 -25.74 -7.60 -1.48
C THR A 304 -24.85 -6.56 -0.79
N LEU A 305 -24.28 -5.64 -1.55
CA LEU A 305 -23.44 -4.57 -0.97
C LEU A 305 -24.34 -3.59 -0.21
N GLU A 306 -24.02 -3.39 1.07
CA GLU A 306 -24.69 -2.41 1.91
C GLU A 306 -23.89 -1.10 1.96
N SER A 307 -24.61 0.03 2.10
CA SER A 307 -23.97 1.32 2.40
C SER A 307 -23.42 1.34 3.82
N GLY A 308 -22.45 2.20 4.08
CA GLY A 308 -21.81 2.31 5.39
C GLY A 308 -20.39 1.76 5.40
N SER A 309 -19.94 1.21 6.54
CA SER A 309 -18.54 0.77 6.71
C SER A 309 -18.45 -0.73 6.88
N ILE A 310 -17.55 -1.36 6.12
CA ILE A 310 -17.24 -2.79 6.20
C ILE A 310 -15.80 -2.92 6.70
N ASN A 311 -15.61 -3.64 7.82
CA ASN A 311 -14.30 -3.98 8.34
C ASN A 311 -13.92 -5.39 7.88
N TYR A 312 -12.84 -5.52 7.12
CA TYR A 312 -12.30 -6.79 6.67
C TYR A 312 -11.23 -7.28 7.66
N GLY A 313 -11.68 -7.75 8.82
CA GLY A 313 -10.87 -8.21 9.93
C GLY A 313 -11.24 -9.63 10.40
N ILE A 314 -10.79 -9.99 11.61
CA ILE A 314 -10.96 -11.31 12.22
C ILE A 314 -12.44 -11.70 12.33
N ALA A 315 -13.30 -10.79 12.75
CA ALA A 315 -14.72 -11.04 12.95
C ALA A 315 -15.44 -11.46 11.65
N ASN A 316 -14.93 -11.05 10.51
CA ASN A 316 -15.45 -11.39 9.18
C ASN A 316 -14.65 -12.51 8.48
N GLY A 317 -13.71 -13.15 9.20
CA GLY A 317 -12.97 -14.33 8.73
C GLY A 317 -11.80 -14.02 7.79
N PHE A 318 -11.34 -12.76 7.75
CA PHE A 318 -10.24 -12.36 6.88
C PHE A 318 -8.88 -12.69 7.49
N PRO A 319 -7.88 -13.06 6.66
CA PRO A 319 -6.55 -13.39 7.14
C PRO A 319 -5.82 -12.10 7.58
N ILE A 320 -5.30 -12.11 8.79
CA ILE A 320 -4.52 -11.00 9.36
C ILE A 320 -3.05 -11.35 9.60
N TYR A 321 -2.65 -12.55 9.21
CA TYR A 321 -1.27 -13.02 9.21
C TYR A 321 -1.04 -14.08 8.12
N ALA A 322 0.20 -14.28 7.73
CA ALA A 322 0.56 -15.30 6.76
C ALA A 322 0.61 -16.69 7.40
N ASN A 323 -0.12 -17.65 6.82
CA ASN A 323 -0.19 -19.00 7.33
C ASN A 323 1.21 -19.68 7.40
N VAL A 324 2.08 -19.35 6.45
CA VAL A 324 3.47 -19.83 6.42
C VAL A 324 4.30 -19.38 7.61
N ASP A 325 3.98 -18.24 8.21
CA ASP A 325 4.65 -17.73 9.41
C ASP A 325 4.05 -18.41 10.67
N TYR A 326 2.70 -18.52 10.71
CA TYR A 326 2.01 -19.22 11.80
C TYR A 326 2.49 -20.66 11.95
N GLU A 327 2.64 -21.40 10.87
CA GLU A 327 3.09 -22.82 10.92
C GLU A 327 4.48 -23.01 11.53
N LYS A 328 5.33 -21.99 11.50
CA LYS A 328 6.68 -22.02 12.09
C LYS A 328 6.71 -21.71 13.58
N LEU A 329 5.61 -21.17 14.15
CA LEU A 329 5.56 -20.81 15.57
C LEU A 329 5.61 -22.04 16.47
N PRO A 330 6.17 -21.94 17.70
CA PRO A 330 6.00 -22.90 18.77
C PRO A 330 4.53 -23.12 19.14
N ASP A 331 4.19 -24.30 19.64
CA ASP A 331 2.80 -24.69 19.94
C ASP A 331 2.12 -23.79 20.99
N ASP A 332 2.83 -23.29 21.96
CA ASP A 332 2.32 -22.37 22.99
C ASP A 332 1.98 -20.99 22.39
N ILE A 333 2.79 -20.50 21.44
CA ILE A 333 2.51 -19.24 20.74
C ILE A 333 1.34 -19.43 19.76
N LYS A 334 1.27 -20.57 19.05
CA LYS A 334 0.09 -20.91 18.21
C LYS A 334 -1.19 -20.88 19.04
N ALA A 335 -1.17 -21.54 20.22
CA ALA A 335 -2.34 -21.58 21.11
C ALA A 335 -2.76 -20.17 21.59
N ALA A 336 -1.80 -19.26 21.79
CA ALA A 336 -2.09 -17.87 22.15
C ALA A 336 -2.74 -17.11 20.97
N VAL A 337 -2.21 -17.27 19.77
CA VAL A 337 -2.80 -16.70 18.53
C VAL A 337 -4.21 -17.22 18.33
N ASP A 338 -4.43 -18.54 18.41
CA ASP A 338 -5.74 -19.17 18.25
C ASP A 338 -6.75 -18.64 19.27
N THR A 339 -6.30 -18.42 20.52
CA THR A 339 -7.14 -17.86 21.59
C THR A 339 -7.59 -16.45 21.26
N VAL A 340 -6.68 -15.60 20.76
CA VAL A 340 -7.01 -14.24 20.34
C VAL A 340 -7.96 -14.26 19.15
N MET A 341 -7.64 -15.05 18.11
CA MET A 341 -8.47 -15.15 16.90
C MET A 341 -9.90 -15.59 17.24
N ALA A 342 -10.05 -16.64 18.06
CA ALA A 342 -11.35 -17.12 18.49
C ALA A 342 -12.11 -16.08 19.33
N GLY A 343 -11.43 -15.43 20.27
CA GLY A 343 -12.04 -14.44 21.16
C GLY A 343 -12.50 -13.18 20.43
N VAL A 344 -11.78 -12.72 19.41
CA VAL A 344 -12.23 -11.59 18.56
C VAL A 344 -13.40 -12.04 17.68
N ALA A 345 -13.30 -13.21 17.05
CA ALA A 345 -14.33 -13.72 16.16
C ALA A 345 -15.68 -13.93 16.87
N ASP A 346 -15.69 -14.37 18.12
CA ASP A 346 -16.92 -14.60 18.89
C ASP A 346 -17.33 -13.39 19.78
N GLY A 347 -16.54 -12.31 19.78
CA GLY A 347 -16.78 -11.09 20.54
C GLY A 347 -16.48 -11.20 22.04
N SER A 348 -15.86 -12.28 22.51
CA SER A 348 -15.49 -12.44 23.92
C SER A 348 -14.20 -11.69 24.29
N LEU A 349 -13.39 -11.29 23.31
CA LEU A 349 -12.19 -10.47 23.47
C LEU A 349 -12.34 -9.14 22.73
N ASP A 350 -12.40 -8.05 23.50
CA ASP A 350 -12.29 -6.69 22.97
C ASP A 350 -10.80 -6.28 22.94
N VAL A 351 -10.19 -6.32 21.75
CA VAL A 351 -8.79 -5.94 21.55
C VAL A 351 -8.52 -4.46 21.78
N PHE A 352 -9.55 -3.61 21.71
CA PHE A 352 -9.47 -2.17 21.98
C PHE A 352 -9.50 -1.82 23.48
N ALA A 353 -9.69 -2.81 24.36
CA ALA A 353 -9.66 -2.60 25.79
C ALA A 353 -8.24 -2.49 26.37
N TYR A 354 -7.20 -2.87 25.62
CA TYR A 354 -5.79 -2.92 26.02
C TYR A 354 -5.00 -1.72 25.50
N GLY A 355 -3.82 -1.51 26.05
CA GLY A 355 -2.88 -0.48 25.57
C GLY A 355 -3.25 0.97 25.94
N LYS A 356 -4.11 1.18 26.96
CA LYS A 356 -4.58 2.52 27.40
C LYS A 356 -3.72 3.09 28.51
#